data_f205afb311a732ec7eeb8fca4257faf6
#
_entry.id   f205afb311a732ec7eeb8fca4257faf6
#
_cell.length_a   1.000
_cell.length_b   1.000
_cell.length_c   1.000
_cell.angle_alpha   90.00
_cell.angle_beta   90.00
_cell.angle_gamma   90.00
#
_symmetry.space_group_name_H-M   'P 1'
#
loop_
_entity.id
_entity.type
_entity.pdbx_description
1 polymer ?
#
loop_
_entity_poly.entity_id
_entity_poly.type
_entity_poly.pdbx_seq_one_letter_code
_entity_poly.pdbx_strand_id
1 'polypeptide(L)'
;MIEFCILGSGMAGSTIANLLSKKSSVEIFDKARGAGGRSSNRRFKNGASFDHGLQYIYPKNKLFKRFLINLERKKIIKKWEGNHLDLTLRVKRPGYKYIGKKGNSDIQKYLVKNISTNYKSSIDKIIYKKDHWVILVNDKFYKCRNLILTCPYPQMLTLARKYLKKNFLKEKIVMQPNITAMIAIKKDYNIPVSSIRFKNKILGWATNENSKNRFKTKFNLWTIQSNETFAKKIIKKYKKRKKFYLQVITKEFLNILGLKNSDIFFKELHGWKYSHNNEPIKPNSYWDKKLRLGICGDWFNGPRVEDAWISAQDLYKKIKR
;
A
#
# COMPACT_ATOMS: atom_id res chain seq x y z
N MET A 1 -18.93 20.14 -13.88
CA MET A 1 -17.53 19.68 -14.09
C MET A 1 -16.88 19.55 -12.72
N ILE A 2 -16.21 18.44 -12.43
CA ILE A 2 -15.54 18.16 -11.16
C ILE A 2 -14.33 19.07 -11.02
N GLU A 3 -14.07 19.62 -9.82
CA GLU A 3 -12.89 20.47 -9.60
C GLU A 3 -11.61 19.64 -9.57
N PHE A 4 -11.58 18.53 -8.82
CA PHE A 4 -10.45 17.61 -8.74
C PHE A 4 -10.85 16.17 -8.98
N CYS A 5 -10.29 15.52 -10.01
CA CYS A 5 -10.29 14.07 -10.15
C CYS A 5 -8.97 13.50 -9.61
N ILE A 6 -9.07 12.48 -8.76
CA ILE A 6 -7.92 11.81 -8.16
C ILE A 6 -7.91 10.35 -8.58
N LEU A 7 -6.80 9.89 -9.17
CA LEU A 7 -6.64 8.51 -9.61
C LEU A 7 -5.86 7.71 -8.59
N GLY A 8 -6.59 6.87 -7.84
CA GLY A 8 -6.09 6.03 -6.77
C GLY A 8 -6.52 6.47 -5.37
N SER A 9 -6.94 5.53 -4.52
CA SER A 9 -7.35 5.70 -3.12
C SER A 9 -6.38 5.05 -2.13
N GLY A 10 -5.08 4.97 -2.50
CA GLY A 10 -4.00 4.62 -1.60
C GLY A 10 -3.69 5.77 -0.63
N MET A 11 -2.60 5.67 0.15
CA MET A 11 -2.28 6.68 1.17
C MET A 11 -2.12 8.10 0.58
N ALA A 12 -1.41 8.24 -0.55
CA ALA A 12 -1.25 9.53 -1.20
C ALA A 12 -2.59 10.09 -1.68
N GLY A 13 -3.37 9.28 -2.42
CA GLY A 13 -4.66 9.71 -2.97
C GLY A 13 -5.69 10.06 -1.89
N SER A 14 -5.82 9.24 -0.87
CA SER A 14 -6.72 9.50 0.26
C SER A 14 -6.31 10.76 1.04
N THR A 15 -5.00 11.01 1.19
CA THR A 15 -4.51 12.19 1.89
C THR A 15 -4.79 13.47 1.10
N ILE A 16 -4.42 13.50 -0.20
CA ILE A 16 -4.65 14.70 -1.03
C ILE A 16 -6.15 14.97 -1.21
N ALA A 17 -6.97 13.91 -1.37
CA ALA A 17 -8.42 14.03 -1.44
C ALA A 17 -9.01 14.67 -0.20
N ASN A 18 -8.62 14.20 0.99
CA ASN A 18 -9.07 14.75 2.27
C ASN A 18 -8.68 16.22 2.47
N LEU A 19 -7.52 16.62 1.97
CA LEU A 19 -7.04 18.01 2.07
C LEU A 19 -7.82 18.93 1.12
N LEU A 20 -8.07 18.48 -0.11
CA LEU A 20 -8.76 19.26 -1.15
C LEU A 20 -10.26 19.35 -0.91
N SER A 21 -10.91 18.29 -0.42
CA SER A 21 -12.35 18.21 -0.22
C SER A 21 -12.91 19.21 0.79
N LYS A 22 -12.04 19.84 1.59
CA LYS A 22 -12.43 20.89 2.54
C LYS A 22 -12.91 22.19 1.85
N LYS A 23 -12.53 22.41 0.58
CA LYS A 23 -12.80 23.67 -0.15
C LYS A 23 -13.19 23.45 -1.61
N SER A 24 -13.16 22.23 -2.10
CA SER A 24 -13.38 21.91 -3.52
C SER A 24 -14.14 20.60 -3.69
N SER A 25 -14.86 20.46 -4.79
CA SER A 25 -15.42 19.16 -5.17
C SER A 25 -14.33 18.20 -5.61
N VAL A 26 -14.32 17.00 -5.01
CA VAL A 26 -13.31 15.97 -5.25
C VAL A 26 -14.00 14.66 -5.58
N GLU A 27 -13.52 14.00 -6.61
CA GLU A 27 -13.96 12.67 -6.98
C GLU A 27 -12.76 11.75 -7.17
N ILE A 28 -12.81 10.55 -6.56
CA ILE A 28 -11.75 9.57 -6.61
C ILE A 28 -12.17 8.41 -7.52
N PHE A 29 -11.24 7.92 -8.34
CA PHE A 29 -11.39 6.71 -9.14
C PHE A 29 -10.32 5.70 -8.75
N ASP A 30 -10.72 4.49 -8.38
CA ASP A 30 -9.80 3.42 -8.02
C ASP A 30 -10.25 2.08 -8.63
N LYS A 31 -9.31 1.36 -9.24
CA LYS A 31 -9.54 0.02 -9.80
C LYS A 31 -9.83 -1.06 -8.75
N ALA A 32 -9.47 -0.83 -7.49
CA ALA A 32 -9.70 -1.75 -6.39
C ALA A 32 -11.18 -1.75 -5.94
N ARG A 33 -11.52 -2.67 -5.06
CA ARG A 33 -12.87 -2.79 -4.47
C ARG A 33 -13.08 -1.89 -3.26
N GLY A 34 -12.09 -1.10 -2.87
CA GLY A 34 -12.14 -0.21 -1.71
C GLY A 34 -10.82 0.51 -1.49
N ALA A 35 -10.86 1.54 -0.63
CA ALA A 35 -9.69 2.34 -0.28
C ALA A 35 -8.60 1.51 0.42
N GLY A 36 -7.34 1.89 0.18
CA GLY A 36 -6.19 1.29 0.83
C GLY A 36 -4.96 1.12 -0.05
N GLY A 37 -5.14 0.80 -1.34
CA GLY A 37 -4.03 0.50 -2.24
C GLY A 37 -3.12 -0.60 -1.67
N ARG A 38 -1.83 -0.33 -1.47
CA ARG A 38 -0.87 -1.26 -0.87
C ARG A 38 -1.04 -1.47 0.64
N SER A 39 -1.93 -0.74 1.30
CA SER A 39 -2.34 -0.99 2.69
C SER A 39 -3.58 -1.88 2.80
N SER A 40 -4.10 -2.41 1.69
CA SER A 40 -5.30 -3.24 1.68
C SER A 40 -5.10 -4.56 2.42
N ASN A 41 -6.19 -5.08 2.96
CA ASN A 41 -6.24 -6.38 3.63
C ASN A 41 -7.08 -7.39 2.84
N ARG A 42 -6.77 -8.67 3.00
CA ARG A 42 -7.50 -9.80 2.43
C ARG A 42 -8.40 -10.41 3.48
N ARG A 43 -9.70 -10.42 3.24
CA ARG A 43 -10.67 -11.06 4.15
C ARG A 43 -10.49 -12.57 4.18
N PHE A 44 -10.67 -13.14 5.35
CA PHE A 44 -10.73 -14.56 5.64
C PHE A 44 -12.04 -14.88 6.36
N LYS A 45 -12.23 -16.11 6.88
CA LYS A 45 -13.44 -16.55 7.55
C LYS A 45 -13.70 -15.75 8.84
N ASN A 46 -14.98 -15.58 9.19
CA ASN A 46 -15.44 -15.03 10.48
C ASN A 46 -14.80 -13.67 10.86
N GLY A 47 -14.69 -12.75 9.89
CA GLY A 47 -14.15 -11.42 10.11
C GLY A 47 -12.63 -11.34 10.25
N ALA A 48 -11.92 -12.47 10.26
CA ALA A 48 -10.46 -12.48 10.22
C ALA A 48 -9.92 -11.98 8.88
N SER A 49 -8.69 -11.48 8.87
CA SER A 49 -8.08 -10.92 7.65
C SER A 49 -6.56 -10.93 7.72
N PHE A 50 -5.94 -10.88 6.56
CA PHE A 50 -4.50 -10.74 6.36
C PHE A 50 -4.17 -9.34 5.85
N ASP A 51 -3.22 -8.65 6.45
CA ASP A 51 -2.62 -7.45 5.87
C ASP A 51 -1.57 -7.87 4.83
N HIS A 52 -2.00 -8.14 3.60
CA HIS A 52 -1.13 -8.73 2.58
C HIS A 52 -0.18 -7.74 1.87
N GLY A 53 -0.28 -6.45 2.19
CA GLY A 53 0.65 -5.41 1.74
C GLY A 53 1.42 -4.81 2.91
N LEU A 54 1.02 -3.61 3.36
CA LEU A 54 1.60 -2.94 4.53
C LEU A 54 1.35 -3.73 5.80
N GLN A 55 2.42 -4.06 6.55
CA GLN A 55 2.31 -4.86 7.76
C GLN A 55 2.08 -4.00 9.00
N TYR A 56 2.75 -2.86 9.07
CA TYR A 56 2.69 -1.90 10.18
C TYR A 56 3.15 -0.52 9.72
N ILE A 57 2.94 0.48 10.56
CA ILE A 57 3.38 1.86 10.36
C ILE A 57 4.36 2.22 11.46
N TYR A 58 5.54 2.70 11.07
CA TYR A 58 6.55 3.21 11.99
C TYR A 58 6.93 4.64 11.55
N PRO A 59 6.46 5.68 12.27
CA PRO A 59 6.71 7.06 11.88
C PRO A 59 8.15 7.47 12.18
N LYS A 60 8.81 8.14 11.23
CA LYS A 60 10.08 8.84 11.42
C LYS A 60 9.90 10.36 11.36
N ASN A 61 8.96 10.83 10.56
CA ASN A 61 8.67 12.25 10.41
C ASN A 61 7.82 12.77 11.58
N LYS A 62 8.19 13.89 12.18
CA LYS A 62 7.50 14.50 13.34
C LYS A 62 6.04 14.86 13.04
N LEU A 63 5.74 15.42 11.86
CA LEU A 63 4.37 15.79 11.46
C LEU A 63 3.51 14.54 11.22
N PHE A 64 4.07 13.52 10.58
CA PHE A 64 3.37 12.27 10.37
C PHE A 64 3.10 11.55 11.71
N LYS A 65 4.05 11.61 12.67
CA LYS A 65 3.81 11.09 14.03
C LYS A 65 2.63 11.80 14.72
N ARG A 66 2.54 13.13 14.62
CA ARG A 66 1.39 13.91 15.13
C ARG A 66 0.08 13.50 14.45
N PHE A 67 0.10 13.29 13.14
CA PHE A 67 -1.05 12.78 12.39
C PHE A 67 -1.51 11.40 12.92
N LEU A 68 -0.57 10.45 13.16
CA LEU A 68 -0.89 9.13 13.71
C LEU A 68 -1.46 9.22 15.13
N ILE A 69 -0.91 10.07 16.00
CA ILE A 69 -1.44 10.28 17.37
C ILE A 69 -2.90 10.76 17.31
N ASN A 70 -3.23 11.66 16.37
CA ASN A 70 -4.61 12.10 16.19
C ASN A 70 -5.53 10.95 15.73
N LEU A 71 -5.07 10.10 14.82
CA LEU A 71 -5.82 8.91 14.38
C LEU A 71 -5.98 7.88 15.50
N GLU A 72 -4.99 7.72 16.36
CA GLU A 72 -5.06 6.85 17.54
C GLU A 72 -6.13 7.36 18.53
N ARG A 73 -6.15 8.66 18.83
CA ARG A 73 -7.19 9.30 19.66
C ARG A 73 -8.61 9.07 19.08
N LYS A 74 -8.73 9.09 17.75
CA LYS A 74 -9.99 8.81 17.04
C LYS A 74 -10.28 7.31 16.91
N LYS A 75 -9.47 6.44 17.50
CA LYS A 75 -9.62 4.97 17.47
C LYS A 75 -9.63 4.37 16.05
N ILE A 76 -8.98 5.03 15.09
CA ILE A 76 -8.80 4.54 13.72
C ILE A 76 -7.63 3.56 13.65
N ILE A 77 -6.56 3.86 14.39
CA ILE A 77 -5.38 3.00 14.53
C ILE A 77 -5.14 2.69 16.02
N LYS A 78 -4.25 1.74 16.25
CA LYS A 78 -3.75 1.40 17.59
C LYS A 78 -2.27 1.04 17.54
N LYS A 79 -1.61 1.06 18.70
CA LYS A 79 -0.26 0.49 18.86
C LYS A 79 -0.31 -1.02 18.69
N TRP A 80 0.71 -1.57 18.10
CA TRP A 80 0.94 -3.00 17.98
C TRP A 80 2.17 -3.35 18.80
N GLU A 81 1.92 -3.84 19.97
CA GLU A 81 2.92 -4.35 20.91
C GLU A 81 3.11 -5.85 20.65
N GLY A 82 4.26 -6.35 21.01
CA GLY A 82 4.52 -7.78 20.90
C GLY A 82 5.99 -8.11 20.62
N ASN A 83 6.23 -9.39 20.41
CA ASN A 83 7.56 -9.93 20.21
C ASN A 83 7.95 -9.83 18.71
N HIS A 84 8.77 -8.84 18.37
CA HIS A 84 9.22 -8.59 17.00
C HIS A 84 10.68 -9.03 16.85
N LEU A 85 10.91 -10.16 16.19
CA LEU A 85 12.25 -10.70 15.98
C LEU A 85 12.88 -10.11 14.72
N ASP A 86 14.16 -9.76 14.80
CA ASP A 86 14.96 -9.39 13.64
C ASP A 86 16.17 -10.33 13.55
N LEU A 87 16.04 -11.36 12.72
CA LEU A 87 17.10 -12.36 12.54
C LEU A 87 18.30 -11.84 11.73
N THR A 88 18.18 -10.64 11.12
CA THR A 88 19.30 -10.00 10.43
C THR A 88 20.29 -9.41 11.42
N LEU A 89 19.80 -8.90 12.55
CA LEU A 89 20.59 -8.25 13.60
C LEU A 89 20.66 -9.08 14.88
N ARG A 90 19.95 -10.21 14.96
CA ARG A 90 19.83 -11.07 16.15
C ARG A 90 19.36 -10.33 17.41
N VAL A 91 18.52 -9.29 17.22
CA VAL A 91 18.02 -8.45 18.30
C VAL A 91 16.51 -8.30 18.25
N LYS A 92 15.88 -8.01 19.39
CA LYS A 92 14.51 -7.50 19.45
C LYS A 92 14.54 -6.01 19.13
N ARG A 93 13.68 -5.54 18.22
CA ARG A 93 13.56 -4.11 17.96
C ARG A 93 12.54 -3.49 18.90
N PRO A 94 12.97 -2.60 19.82
CA PRO A 94 12.06 -1.84 20.65
C PRO A 94 11.30 -0.80 19.83
N GLY A 95 10.20 -0.31 20.37
CA GLY A 95 9.42 0.78 19.80
C GLY A 95 8.02 0.38 19.31
N TYR A 96 7.16 1.40 19.26
CA TYR A 96 5.77 1.20 18.88
C TYR A 96 5.62 1.11 17.37
N LYS A 97 4.92 0.08 16.92
CA LYS A 97 4.38 0.00 15.57
C LYS A 97 2.91 0.34 15.65
N TYR A 98 2.41 1.10 14.67
CA TYR A 98 0.97 1.37 14.55
C TYR A 98 0.36 0.45 13.51
N ILE A 99 -0.88 0.06 13.77
CA ILE A 99 -1.72 -0.73 12.86
C ILE A 99 -3.13 -0.15 12.83
N GLY A 100 -3.84 -0.30 11.73
CA GLY A 100 -5.27 0.03 11.67
C GLY A 100 -6.07 -0.84 12.64
N LYS A 101 -7.16 -0.35 13.18
CA LYS A 101 -7.96 -1.04 14.19
C LYS A 101 -8.61 -2.34 13.66
N LYS A 102 -9.13 -2.30 12.43
CA LYS A 102 -9.72 -3.46 11.73
C LYS A 102 -8.83 -4.00 10.61
N GLY A 103 -7.98 -3.14 10.02
CA GLY A 103 -7.03 -3.44 8.95
C GLY A 103 -6.19 -2.23 8.61
N ASN A 104 -5.03 -2.42 7.98
CA ASN A 104 -4.12 -1.30 7.69
C ASN A 104 -4.66 -0.30 6.64
N SER A 105 -5.78 -0.63 5.98
CA SER A 105 -6.53 0.30 5.12
C SER A 105 -7.47 1.25 5.87
N ASP A 106 -7.58 1.16 7.19
CA ASP A 106 -8.53 1.99 7.95
C ASP A 106 -8.23 3.48 7.88
N ILE A 107 -6.94 3.85 7.77
CA ILE A 107 -6.55 5.25 7.58
C ILE A 107 -7.14 5.81 6.29
N GLN A 108 -6.96 5.09 5.17
CA GLN A 108 -7.45 5.52 3.88
C GLN A 108 -8.99 5.59 3.86
N LYS A 109 -9.67 4.57 4.39
CA LYS A 109 -11.13 4.56 4.54
C LYS A 109 -11.64 5.75 5.35
N TYR A 110 -10.96 6.06 6.45
CA TYR A 110 -11.29 7.23 7.28
C TYR A 110 -11.13 8.54 6.51
N LEU A 111 -10.02 8.70 5.79
CA LEU A 111 -9.72 9.92 5.04
C LEU A 111 -10.71 10.20 3.90
N VAL A 112 -11.25 9.15 3.27
CA VAL A 112 -12.20 9.28 2.14
C VAL A 112 -13.65 9.06 2.52
N LYS A 113 -13.99 8.93 3.80
CA LYS A 113 -15.32 8.56 4.28
C LYS A 113 -16.46 9.39 3.66
N ASN A 114 -16.24 10.70 3.48
CA ASN A 114 -17.23 11.65 2.96
C ASN A 114 -16.85 12.18 1.57
N ILE A 115 -16.07 11.42 0.79
CA ILE A 115 -15.61 11.83 -0.53
C ILE A 115 -16.16 10.84 -1.56
N SER A 116 -16.75 11.37 -2.63
CA SER A 116 -17.21 10.55 -3.75
C SER A 116 -16.08 9.67 -4.29
N THR A 117 -16.25 8.36 -4.21
CA THR A 117 -15.21 7.40 -4.62
C THR A 117 -15.79 6.28 -5.47
N ASN A 118 -15.35 6.23 -6.73
CA ASN A 118 -15.72 5.22 -7.69
C ASN A 118 -14.72 4.05 -7.62
N TYR A 119 -15.11 2.98 -6.96
CA TYR A 119 -14.33 1.73 -6.92
C TYR A 119 -14.59 0.86 -8.15
N LYS A 120 -13.71 -0.14 -8.39
CA LYS A 120 -13.72 -1.01 -9.59
C LYS A 120 -13.63 -0.20 -10.89
N SER A 121 -13.01 0.97 -10.82
CA SER A 121 -12.89 1.95 -11.89
C SER A 121 -11.48 1.95 -12.45
N SER A 122 -11.26 1.19 -13.53
CA SER A 122 -9.99 1.20 -14.26
C SER A 122 -9.95 2.44 -15.16
N ILE A 123 -8.84 3.17 -15.08
CA ILE A 123 -8.59 4.34 -15.93
C ILE A 123 -7.83 3.87 -17.16
N ASP A 124 -8.43 4.02 -18.34
CA ASP A 124 -7.88 3.56 -19.61
C ASP A 124 -7.08 4.65 -20.31
N LYS A 125 -7.56 5.89 -20.22
CA LYS A 125 -6.96 7.04 -20.91
C LYS A 125 -7.23 8.34 -20.18
N ILE A 126 -6.28 9.27 -20.31
CA ILE A 126 -6.43 10.67 -19.92
C ILE A 126 -6.13 11.58 -21.09
N ILE A 127 -6.92 12.64 -21.28
CA ILE A 127 -6.79 13.59 -22.38
C ILE A 127 -6.95 14.99 -21.80
N TYR A 128 -5.99 15.88 -22.08
CA TYR A 128 -6.13 17.31 -21.81
C TYR A 128 -6.74 18.00 -23.03
N LYS A 129 -7.84 18.72 -22.83
CA LYS A 129 -8.55 19.47 -23.86
C LYS A 129 -8.71 20.92 -23.43
N LYS A 130 -8.11 21.86 -24.22
CA LYS A 130 -8.16 23.30 -23.96
C LYS A 130 -7.78 23.68 -22.50
N ASP A 131 -8.71 23.54 -21.56
CA ASP A 131 -8.56 24.00 -20.17
C ASP A 131 -8.98 22.95 -19.10
N HIS A 132 -9.31 21.71 -19.53
CA HIS A 132 -9.80 20.65 -18.65
C HIS A 132 -9.29 19.27 -19.04
N TRP A 133 -9.38 18.34 -18.10
CA TRP A 133 -9.08 16.93 -18.30
C TRP A 133 -10.33 16.14 -18.63
N VAL A 134 -10.21 15.23 -19.57
CA VAL A 134 -11.18 14.16 -19.86
C VAL A 134 -10.53 12.84 -19.49
N ILE A 135 -11.15 12.08 -18.60
CA ILE A 135 -10.69 10.74 -18.21
C ILE A 135 -11.68 9.70 -18.73
N LEU A 136 -11.14 8.64 -19.32
CA LEU A 136 -11.92 7.46 -19.75
C LEU A 136 -11.79 6.38 -18.65
N VAL A 137 -12.93 5.98 -18.11
CA VAL A 137 -13.03 5.03 -17.01
C VAL A 137 -14.14 4.03 -17.32
N ASN A 138 -13.81 2.75 -17.54
CA ASN A 138 -14.78 1.71 -17.86
C ASN A 138 -15.77 2.19 -18.95
N ASP A 139 -15.27 2.65 -20.09
CA ASP A 139 -15.99 3.16 -21.26
C ASP A 139 -16.85 4.43 -21.04
N LYS A 140 -16.72 5.08 -19.87
CA LYS A 140 -17.40 6.35 -19.54
C LYS A 140 -16.40 7.52 -19.45
N PHE A 141 -16.82 8.67 -19.96
CA PHE A 141 -16.03 9.90 -19.91
C PHE A 141 -16.42 10.78 -18.72
N TYR A 142 -15.42 11.23 -17.99
CA TYR A 142 -15.56 12.21 -16.90
C TYR A 142 -14.71 13.45 -17.19
N LYS A 143 -15.18 14.64 -16.79
CA LYS A 143 -14.49 15.91 -17.00
C LYS A 143 -14.11 16.54 -15.68
N CYS A 144 -12.86 16.98 -15.53
CA CYS A 144 -12.40 17.70 -14.35
C CYS A 144 -11.43 18.84 -14.70
N ARG A 145 -11.37 19.86 -13.86
CA ARG A 145 -10.41 20.96 -14.01
C ARG A 145 -8.98 20.54 -13.69
N ASN A 146 -8.82 19.84 -12.58
CA ASN A 146 -7.51 19.40 -12.08
C ASN A 146 -7.45 17.87 -12.01
N LEU A 147 -6.37 17.30 -12.47
CA LEU A 147 -6.14 15.86 -12.44
C LEU A 147 -4.98 15.52 -11.51
N ILE A 148 -5.20 14.62 -10.56
CA ILE A 148 -4.17 14.15 -9.62
C ILE A 148 -3.93 12.65 -9.82
N LEU A 149 -2.68 12.27 -10.12
CA LEU A 149 -2.26 10.88 -10.27
C LEU A 149 -1.52 10.42 -9.01
N THR A 150 -1.95 9.30 -8.44
CA THR A 150 -1.34 8.74 -7.21
C THR A 150 -0.95 7.27 -7.34
N CYS A 151 -0.96 6.77 -8.56
CA CYS A 151 -0.56 5.40 -8.87
C CYS A 151 0.97 5.22 -8.85
N PRO A 152 1.46 3.97 -8.80
CA PRO A 152 2.88 3.66 -8.92
C PRO A 152 3.50 4.25 -10.18
N TYR A 153 4.78 4.66 -10.11
CA TYR A 153 5.49 5.36 -11.17
C TYR A 153 5.33 4.75 -12.58
N PRO A 154 5.49 3.43 -12.82
CA PRO A 154 5.32 2.90 -14.16
C PRO A 154 3.88 3.04 -14.70
N GLN A 155 2.87 2.93 -13.84
CA GLN A 155 1.47 3.14 -14.23
C GLN A 155 1.17 4.62 -14.51
N MET A 156 1.75 5.52 -13.73
CA MET A 156 1.68 6.96 -13.95
C MET A 156 2.29 7.33 -15.32
N LEU A 157 3.48 6.79 -15.66
CA LEU A 157 4.10 7.01 -16.97
C LEU A 157 3.24 6.52 -18.13
N THR A 158 2.60 5.36 -18.01
CA THR A 158 1.70 4.84 -19.05
C THR A 158 0.58 5.82 -19.35
N LEU A 159 0.02 6.49 -18.33
CA LEU A 159 -1.07 7.43 -18.50
C LEU A 159 -0.62 8.83 -18.95
N ALA A 160 0.46 9.34 -18.34
CA ALA A 160 0.75 10.77 -18.39
C ALA A 160 2.07 11.17 -19.08
N ARG A 161 2.87 10.25 -19.60
CA ARG A 161 4.20 10.52 -20.14
C ARG A 161 4.26 11.72 -21.09
N LYS A 162 3.30 11.85 -22.00
CA LYS A 162 3.27 12.95 -23.00
C LYS A 162 2.96 14.33 -22.40
N TYR A 163 2.49 14.39 -21.16
CA TYR A 163 2.17 15.63 -20.44
C TYR A 163 3.25 16.05 -19.46
N LEU A 164 4.31 15.26 -19.30
CA LEU A 164 5.37 15.50 -18.32
C LEU A 164 6.51 16.29 -18.92
N LYS A 165 7.10 17.19 -18.12
CA LYS A 165 8.29 17.94 -18.52
C LYS A 165 9.49 17.03 -18.73
N LYS A 166 10.34 17.33 -19.72
CA LYS A 166 11.54 16.53 -20.06
C LYS A 166 12.45 16.29 -18.85
N ASN A 167 12.65 17.29 -18.00
CA ASN A 167 13.49 17.15 -16.79
C ASN A 167 12.94 16.13 -15.80
N PHE A 168 11.62 16.05 -15.62
CA PHE A 168 11.01 15.03 -14.78
C PHE A 168 11.14 13.61 -15.35
N LEU A 169 11.13 13.48 -16.68
CA LEU A 169 11.28 12.19 -17.37
C LEU A 169 12.70 11.63 -17.33
N LYS A 170 13.72 12.43 -16.98
CA LYS A 170 15.11 11.97 -16.80
C LYS A 170 15.28 11.10 -15.55
N GLU A 171 14.37 11.22 -14.56
CA GLU A 171 14.43 10.44 -13.33
C GLU A 171 14.14 8.95 -13.60
N LYS A 172 15.09 8.09 -13.23
CA LYS A 172 14.96 6.64 -13.36
C LYS A 172 14.45 6.05 -12.06
N ILE A 173 13.13 5.86 -11.94
CA ILE A 173 12.50 5.28 -10.74
C ILE A 173 12.24 3.80 -10.96
N VAL A 174 12.88 2.97 -10.15
CA VAL A 174 12.71 1.51 -10.20
C VAL A 174 11.83 1.07 -9.04
N MET A 175 10.63 0.56 -9.37
CA MET A 175 9.72 -0.02 -8.38
C MET A 175 10.04 -1.51 -8.19
N GLN A 176 10.34 -1.88 -6.96
CA GLN A 176 10.66 -3.25 -6.59
C GLN A 176 9.39 -4.09 -6.38
N PRO A 177 9.38 -5.36 -6.78
CA PRO A 177 8.25 -6.26 -6.53
C PRO A 177 8.31 -6.88 -5.13
N ASN A 178 7.18 -7.46 -4.72
CA ASN A 178 7.10 -8.36 -3.57
C ASN A 178 6.10 -9.49 -3.87
N ILE A 179 6.35 -10.66 -3.29
CA ILE A 179 5.43 -11.80 -3.30
C ILE A 179 5.01 -12.08 -1.87
N THR A 180 3.70 -12.14 -1.66
CA THR A 180 3.12 -12.35 -0.33
C THR A 180 2.32 -13.64 -0.32
N ALA A 181 2.66 -14.57 0.56
CA ALA A 181 1.85 -15.73 0.91
C ALA A 181 1.04 -15.42 2.16
N MET A 182 -0.22 -15.84 2.16
CA MET A 182 -1.13 -15.79 3.31
C MET A 182 -1.50 -17.23 3.65
N ILE A 183 -1.29 -17.64 4.91
CA ILE A 183 -1.60 -18.99 5.36
C ILE A 183 -2.39 -18.96 6.66
N ALA A 184 -3.29 -19.92 6.82
CA ALA A 184 -3.96 -20.20 8.08
C ALA A 184 -3.55 -21.62 8.53
N ILE A 185 -2.99 -21.71 9.73
CA ILE A 185 -2.50 -22.92 10.36
C ILE A 185 -3.49 -23.32 11.47
N LYS A 186 -3.66 -24.61 11.74
CA LYS A 186 -4.44 -25.11 12.88
C LYS A 186 -3.86 -24.55 14.19
N LYS A 187 -4.73 -24.28 15.18
CA LYS A 187 -4.40 -23.45 16.37
C LYS A 187 -3.48 -24.14 17.39
N ASP A 188 -3.19 -25.41 17.27
CA ASP A 188 -2.49 -26.20 18.31
C ASP A 188 -1.03 -25.76 18.58
N TYR A 189 -0.58 -24.70 17.89
CA TYR A 189 0.75 -24.13 18.04
C TYR A 189 0.69 -22.72 18.67
N ASN A 190 1.15 -22.62 19.91
CA ASN A 190 1.37 -21.31 20.53
C ASN A 190 2.73 -20.74 20.06
N ILE A 191 2.70 -19.89 19.04
CA ILE A 191 3.91 -19.22 18.54
C ILE A 191 3.92 -17.80 19.11
N PRO A 192 4.71 -17.52 20.17
CA PRO A 192 4.68 -16.24 20.89
C PRO A 192 5.47 -15.15 20.16
N VAL A 193 5.33 -15.10 18.82
CA VAL A 193 6.02 -14.14 17.97
C VAL A 193 5.02 -13.36 17.15
N SER A 194 5.16 -12.03 17.20
CA SER A 194 4.29 -11.11 16.44
C SER A 194 4.77 -10.90 15.01
N SER A 195 6.08 -10.80 14.81
CA SER A 195 6.68 -10.71 13.48
C SER A 195 8.12 -11.14 13.45
N ILE A 196 8.58 -11.60 12.29
CA ILE A 196 9.94 -12.05 12.05
C ILE A 196 10.49 -11.37 10.80
N ARG A 197 11.65 -10.73 10.92
CA ARG A 197 12.48 -10.35 9.77
C ARG A 197 13.52 -11.45 9.54
N PHE A 198 13.60 -11.94 8.31
CA PHE A 198 14.49 -13.05 7.98
C PHE A 198 15.78 -12.60 7.32
N LYS A 199 16.88 -13.30 7.62
CA LYS A 199 18.10 -13.35 6.80
C LYS A 199 18.04 -14.63 5.96
N ASN A 200 17.24 -14.62 4.87
CA ASN A 200 16.91 -15.82 4.10
C ASN A 200 16.87 -15.52 2.60
N LYS A 201 17.15 -16.52 1.77
CA LYS A 201 17.16 -16.38 0.30
C LYS A 201 15.76 -16.25 -0.32
N ILE A 202 14.70 -16.64 0.40
CA ILE A 202 13.30 -16.63 -0.06
C ILE A 202 12.47 -15.66 0.75
N LEU A 203 12.56 -15.73 2.08
CA LEU A 203 11.75 -14.96 3.02
C LEU A 203 12.41 -13.64 3.37
N GLY A 204 11.61 -12.58 3.44
CA GLY A 204 12.02 -11.26 3.95
C GLY A 204 11.36 -10.92 5.28
N TRP A 205 10.05 -11.21 5.39
CA TRP A 205 9.24 -10.84 6.55
C TRP A 205 8.09 -11.82 6.76
N ALA A 206 7.73 -12.07 8.03
CA ALA A 206 6.45 -12.70 8.37
C ALA A 206 5.77 -11.97 9.53
N THR A 207 4.44 -11.96 9.50
CA THR A 207 3.59 -11.38 10.53
C THR A 207 2.57 -12.40 10.99
N ASN A 208 2.46 -12.60 12.29
CA ASN A 208 1.35 -13.28 12.93
C ASN A 208 0.17 -12.29 13.03
N GLU A 209 -0.86 -12.50 12.22
CA GLU A 209 -2.02 -11.60 12.18
C GLU A 209 -2.85 -11.65 13.47
N ASN A 210 -2.83 -12.78 14.20
CA ASN A 210 -3.50 -12.93 15.48
C ASN A 210 -2.91 -12.00 16.54
N SER A 211 -1.60 -11.75 16.52
CA SER A 211 -0.92 -10.85 17.46
C SER A 211 -1.38 -9.40 17.38
N LYS A 212 -2.06 -9.03 16.29
CA LYS A 212 -2.67 -7.71 16.12
C LYS A 212 -3.97 -7.53 16.91
N ASN A 213 -4.51 -8.59 17.53
CA ASN A 213 -5.70 -8.57 18.37
C ASN A 213 -6.90 -7.85 17.72
N ARG A 214 -7.22 -8.20 16.46
CA ARG A 214 -8.29 -7.60 15.66
C ARG A 214 -9.53 -8.47 15.54
N PHE A 215 -9.36 -9.77 15.70
CA PHE A 215 -10.40 -10.78 15.52
C PHE A 215 -10.13 -12.01 16.40
N LYS A 216 -11.17 -12.81 16.63
CA LYS A 216 -11.04 -14.14 17.24
C LYS A 216 -11.16 -15.20 16.16
N THR A 217 -10.29 -16.18 16.17
CA THR A 217 -10.28 -17.29 15.21
C THR A 217 -9.61 -18.51 15.83
N LYS A 218 -9.98 -19.70 15.34
CA LYS A 218 -9.35 -20.97 15.70
C LYS A 218 -8.09 -21.30 14.92
N PHE A 219 -7.64 -20.39 14.07
CA PHE A 219 -6.45 -20.57 13.23
C PHE A 219 -5.36 -19.58 13.63
N ASN A 220 -4.10 -19.95 13.43
CA ASN A 220 -2.98 -19.02 13.39
C ASN A 220 -2.81 -18.49 11.97
N LEU A 221 -3.00 -17.19 11.78
CA LEU A 221 -2.93 -16.53 10.47
C LEU A 221 -1.57 -15.85 10.31
N TRP A 222 -0.88 -16.18 9.22
CA TRP A 222 0.42 -15.61 8.89
C TRP A 222 0.42 -14.96 7.52
N THR A 223 0.92 -13.72 7.47
CA THR A 223 1.30 -13.04 6.24
C THR A 223 2.81 -13.14 6.08
N ILE A 224 3.26 -13.76 4.99
CA ILE A 224 4.67 -14.04 4.72
C ILE A 224 5.06 -13.31 3.45
N GLN A 225 6.01 -12.38 3.54
CA GLN A 225 6.53 -11.61 2.42
C GLN A 225 7.91 -12.13 2.01
N SER A 226 8.09 -12.32 0.71
CA SER A 226 9.38 -12.71 0.16
C SER A 226 10.44 -11.61 0.33
N ASN A 227 11.71 -11.99 0.24
CA ASN A 227 12.75 -11.01 0.01
C ASN A 227 12.66 -10.43 -1.43
N GLU A 228 13.36 -9.33 -1.66
CA GLU A 228 13.34 -8.60 -2.93
C GLU A 228 13.95 -9.41 -4.08
N THR A 229 15.07 -10.07 -3.84
CA THR A 229 15.80 -10.87 -4.85
C THR A 229 14.93 -12.02 -5.36
N PHE A 230 14.28 -12.75 -4.48
CA PHE A 230 13.34 -13.82 -4.87
C PHE A 230 12.15 -13.24 -5.64
N ALA A 231 11.56 -12.15 -5.15
CA ALA A 231 10.44 -11.51 -5.85
C ALA A 231 10.81 -11.07 -7.28
N LYS A 232 11.98 -10.45 -7.49
CA LYS A 232 12.47 -10.07 -8.82
C LYS A 232 12.55 -11.25 -9.78
N LYS A 233 13.05 -12.40 -9.32
CA LYS A 233 13.18 -13.61 -10.14
C LYS A 233 11.85 -14.16 -10.61
N ILE A 234 10.77 -14.04 -9.82
CA ILE A 234 9.54 -14.76 -10.07
C ILE A 234 8.33 -13.90 -10.47
N ILE A 235 8.35 -12.58 -10.22
CA ILE A 235 7.17 -11.71 -10.38
C ILE A 235 6.53 -11.75 -11.78
N LYS A 236 7.34 -11.89 -12.84
CA LYS A 236 6.83 -11.98 -14.22
C LYS A 236 6.09 -13.29 -14.51
N LYS A 237 6.49 -14.38 -13.85
CA LYS A 237 6.00 -15.75 -14.12
C LYS A 237 5.19 -16.38 -12.98
N TYR A 238 5.07 -15.71 -11.82
CA TYR A 238 4.43 -16.30 -10.64
C TYR A 238 2.95 -16.66 -10.87
N LYS A 239 2.21 -15.95 -11.70
CA LYS A 239 0.80 -16.24 -11.98
C LYS A 239 0.63 -17.61 -12.66
N LYS A 240 1.52 -17.94 -13.62
CA LYS A 240 1.49 -19.22 -14.35
C LYS A 240 1.89 -20.39 -13.45
N ARG A 241 2.72 -20.17 -12.42
CA ARG A 241 3.22 -21.21 -11.49
C ARG A 241 2.85 -20.91 -10.03
N LYS A 242 1.66 -20.37 -9.81
CA LYS A 242 1.19 -19.86 -8.51
C LYS A 242 1.27 -20.92 -7.40
N LYS A 243 0.78 -22.15 -7.67
CA LYS A 243 0.81 -23.27 -6.72
C LYS A 243 2.25 -23.62 -6.31
N PHE A 244 3.15 -23.70 -7.27
CA PHE A 244 4.56 -24.01 -7.03
C PHE A 244 5.24 -22.98 -6.12
N TYR A 245 5.15 -21.66 -6.45
CA TYR A 245 5.79 -20.63 -5.63
C TYR A 245 5.16 -20.48 -4.26
N LEU A 246 3.85 -20.72 -4.13
CA LEU A 246 3.18 -20.77 -2.85
C LEU A 246 3.76 -21.92 -1.99
N GLN A 247 3.96 -23.09 -2.57
CA GLN A 247 4.57 -24.23 -1.88
C GLN A 247 6.01 -23.94 -1.45
N VAL A 248 6.83 -23.32 -2.31
CA VAL A 248 8.21 -22.94 -2.00
C VAL A 248 8.27 -22.01 -0.77
N ILE A 249 7.46 -20.93 -0.77
CA ILE A 249 7.45 -19.96 0.33
C ILE A 249 6.92 -20.58 1.62
N THR A 250 5.84 -21.37 1.52
CA THR A 250 5.23 -21.97 2.71
C THR A 250 6.11 -23.06 3.32
N LYS A 251 6.72 -23.93 2.51
CA LYS A 251 7.66 -24.96 2.99
C LYS A 251 8.82 -24.34 3.75
N GLU A 252 9.44 -23.29 3.19
CA GLU A 252 10.55 -22.59 3.82
C GLU A 252 10.14 -21.97 5.17
N PHE A 253 8.97 -21.34 5.25
CA PHE A 253 8.45 -20.75 6.47
C PHE A 253 8.14 -21.81 7.53
N LEU A 254 7.47 -22.90 7.16
CA LEU A 254 7.12 -23.98 8.08
C LEU A 254 8.37 -24.67 8.64
N ASN A 255 9.39 -24.91 7.80
CA ASN A 255 10.65 -25.51 8.25
C ASN A 255 11.31 -24.65 9.35
N ILE A 256 11.31 -23.31 9.21
CA ILE A 256 11.89 -22.41 10.23
C ILE A 256 11.10 -22.48 11.54
N LEU A 257 9.80 -22.70 11.49
CA LEU A 257 8.93 -22.80 12.68
C LEU A 257 8.82 -24.22 13.23
N GLY A 258 9.42 -25.24 12.61
CA GLY A 258 9.26 -26.64 12.99
C GLY A 258 7.86 -27.21 12.75
N LEU A 259 7.09 -26.64 11.81
CA LEU A 259 5.71 -27.03 11.51
C LEU A 259 5.60 -27.90 10.26
N LYS A 260 4.50 -28.68 10.15
CA LYS A 260 4.24 -29.57 9.03
C LYS A 260 3.29 -28.96 8.00
N ASN A 261 3.42 -29.34 6.75
CA ASN A 261 2.52 -28.87 5.68
C ASN A 261 1.06 -29.33 5.87
N SER A 262 0.84 -30.45 6.57
CA SER A 262 -0.49 -30.95 6.97
C SER A 262 -1.26 -29.99 7.90
N ASP A 263 -0.56 -29.09 8.56
CA ASP A 263 -1.16 -28.14 9.50
C ASP A 263 -1.79 -26.93 8.79
N ILE A 264 -1.50 -26.75 7.50
CA ILE A 264 -2.07 -25.65 6.71
C ILE A 264 -3.52 -25.95 6.34
N PHE A 265 -4.43 -25.14 6.86
CA PHE A 265 -5.85 -25.17 6.48
C PHE A 265 -6.14 -24.34 5.22
N PHE A 266 -5.45 -23.21 5.05
CA PHE A 266 -5.64 -22.28 3.92
C PHE A 266 -4.32 -21.69 3.51
N LYS A 267 -4.13 -21.51 2.20
CA LYS A 267 -3.00 -20.77 1.65
C LYS A 267 -3.35 -20.05 0.35
N GLU A 268 -2.90 -18.81 0.22
CA GLU A 268 -3.06 -17.98 -0.99
C GLU A 268 -1.80 -17.17 -1.27
N LEU A 269 -1.52 -16.93 -2.55
CA LEU A 269 -0.38 -16.12 -3.01
C LEU A 269 -0.84 -14.85 -3.72
N HIS A 270 -0.22 -13.72 -3.40
CA HIS A 270 -0.41 -12.44 -4.06
C HIS A 270 0.93 -11.85 -4.50
N GLY A 271 0.97 -11.25 -5.69
CA GLY A 271 2.17 -10.58 -6.21
C GLY A 271 1.96 -9.08 -6.35
N TRP A 272 2.81 -8.30 -5.71
CA TRP A 272 2.90 -6.87 -5.82
C TRP A 272 3.97 -6.51 -6.87
N LYS A 273 3.57 -6.18 -8.10
CA LYS A 273 4.51 -5.82 -9.17
C LYS A 273 5.27 -4.53 -8.86
N TYR A 274 4.61 -3.59 -8.16
CA TYR A 274 5.13 -2.27 -7.80
C TYR A 274 4.97 -2.04 -6.31
N SER A 275 5.74 -2.78 -5.50
CA SER A 275 5.60 -2.77 -4.03
C SER A 275 6.17 -1.50 -3.41
N HIS A 276 7.42 -1.17 -3.73
CA HIS A 276 8.13 -0.02 -3.16
C HIS A 276 9.26 0.42 -4.10
N ASN A 277 9.84 1.58 -3.83
CA ASN A 277 11.14 1.99 -4.40
C ASN A 277 12.15 2.17 -3.26
N ASN A 278 13.43 1.95 -3.54
CA ASN A 278 14.50 2.12 -2.56
C ASN A 278 15.19 3.48 -2.70
N GLU A 279 15.08 4.10 -3.85
CA GLU A 279 15.75 5.35 -4.20
C GLU A 279 14.73 6.47 -4.35
N PRO A 280 14.65 7.41 -3.39
CA PRO A 280 13.79 8.57 -3.51
C PRO A 280 14.33 9.54 -4.57
N ILE A 281 13.44 10.36 -5.11
CA ILE A 281 13.79 11.42 -6.05
C ILE A 281 13.45 12.79 -5.44
N LYS A 282 13.93 13.85 -6.06
CA LYS A 282 13.50 15.23 -5.78
C LYS A 282 12.83 15.81 -7.02
N PRO A 283 11.76 16.60 -6.89
CA PRO A 283 11.05 17.07 -5.67
C PRO A 283 10.10 16.03 -5.08
N ASN A 284 9.51 16.32 -3.91
CA ASN A 284 8.60 15.42 -3.16
C ASN A 284 7.24 15.17 -3.85
N SER A 285 6.88 15.95 -4.86
CA SER A 285 5.67 15.83 -5.68
C SER A 285 5.85 16.63 -6.97
N TYR A 286 4.99 16.41 -7.93
CA TYR A 286 4.95 17.15 -9.20
C TYR A 286 3.65 17.94 -9.31
N TRP A 287 3.72 19.21 -9.72
CA TRP A 287 2.59 20.05 -10.06
C TRP A 287 2.90 20.85 -11.34
N ASP A 288 2.07 20.69 -12.34
CA ASP A 288 2.08 21.55 -13.52
C ASP A 288 0.86 22.48 -13.47
N LYS A 289 1.10 23.76 -13.21
CA LYS A 289 0.05 24.79 -13.07
C LYS A 289 -0.69 25.05 -14.38
N LYS A 290 0.02 24.98 -15.52
CA LYS A 290 -0.55 25.21 -16.87
C LYS A 290 -1.52 24.08 -17.25
N LEU A 291 -1.08 22.84 -17.05
CA LEU A 291 -1.89 21.66 -17.34
C LEU A 291 -2.83 21.30 -16.19
N ARG A 292 -2.69 21.90 -15.01
CA ARG A 292 -3.40 21.51 -13.79
C ARG A 292 -3.26 20.02 -13.49
N LEU A 293 -2.04 19.50 -13.66
CA LEU A 293 -1.68 18.11 -13.46
C LEU A 293 -0.82 17.95 -12.20
N GLY A 294 -1.34 17.22 -11.21
CA GLY A 294 -0.64 16.88 -9.99
C GLY A 294 -0.24 15.41 -9.94
N ILE A 295 0.92 15.13 -9.35
CA ILE A 295 1.38 13.76 -9.11
C ILE A 295 1.97 13.67 -7.72
N CYS A 296 1.51 12.72 -6.92
CA CYS A 296 2.09 12.39 -5.62
C CYS A 296 2.06 10.88 -5.35
N GLY A 297 3.00 10.42 -4.56
CA GLY A 297 3.15 9.00 -4.22
C GLY A 297 4.36 8.77 -3.32
N ASP A 298 4.42 7.60 -2.69
CA ASP A 298 5.57 7.20 -1.87
C ASP A 298 6.88 7.21 -2.65
N TRP A 299 6.86 6.83 -3.92
CA TRP A 299 8.03 6.71 -4.77
C TRP A 299 8.81 8.01 -5.00
N PHE A 300 8.27 9.17 -4.63
CA PHE A 300 9.01 10.43 -4.55
C PHE A 300 10.00 10.45 -3.36
N ASN A 301 9.60 9.93 -2.21
CA ASN A 301 10.31 10.12 -0.95
C ASN A 301 10.91 8.83 -0.36
N GLY A 302 10.42 7.66 -0.77
CA GLY A 302 10.90 6.38 -0.26
C GLY A 302 9.84 5.29 -0.17
N PRO A 303 10.16 4.16 0.48
CA PRO A 303 9.34 2.95 0.40
C PRO A 303 8.17 2.91 1.40
N ARG A 304 7.95 3.93 2.22
CA ARG A 304 7.04 3.84 3.36
C ARG A 304 5.70 4.55 3.14
N VAL A 305 4.71 4.18 3.94
CA VAL A 305 3.39 4.83 3.91
C VAL A 305 3.46 6.32 4.29
N GLU A 306 4.40 6.71 5.17
CA GLU A 306 4.62 8.12 5.53
C GLU A 306 5.13 8.94 4.34
N ASP A 307 5.92 8.33 3.45
CA ASP A 307 6.46 8.97 2.27
C ASP A 307 5.35 9.35 1.28
N ALA A 308 4.32 8.51 1.17
CA ALA A 308 3.11 8.82 0.41
C ALA A 308 2.31 9.99 1.01
N TRP A 309 2.22 10.04 2.34
CA TRP A 309 1.56 11.13 3.06
C TRP A 309 2.32 12.46 2.90
N ILE A 310 3.65 12.44 3.05
CA ILE A 310 4.52 13.61 2.86
C ILE A 310 4.37 14.16 1.43
N SER A 311 4.41 13.28 0.43
CA SER A 311 4.26 13.64 -0.97
C SER A 311 2.91 14.33 -1.24
N ALA A 312 1.82 13.83 -0.66
CA ALA A 312 0.50 14.44 -0.78
C ALA A 312 0.41 15.82 -0.10
N GLN A 313 1.03 15.99 1.08
CA GLN A 313 1.10 17.27 1.78
C GLN A 313 1.89 18.32 0.95
N ASP A 314 2.98 17.91 0.34
CA ASP A 314 3.79 18.78 -0.53
C ASP A 314 3.00 19.21 -1.76
N LEU A 315 2.30 18.27 -2.43
CA LEU A 315 1.45 18.60 -3.57
C LEU A 315 0.34 19.60 -3.19
N TYR A 316 -0.31 19.40 -2.05
CA TYR A 316 -1.35 20.32 -1.58
C TYR A 316 -0.84 21.74 -1.39
N LYS A 317 0.39 21.89 -0.85
CA LYS A 317 1.03 23.21 -0.72
C LYS A 317 1.31 23.87 -2.07
N LYS A 318 1.73 23.08 -3.09
CA LYS A 318 1.98 23.57 -4.46
C LYS A 318 0.71 24.01 -5.19
N ILE A 319 -0.40 23.29 -4.98
CA ILE A 319 -1.71 23.64 -5.57
C ILE A 319 -2.25 24.95 -5.00
N LYS A 320 -1.97 25.26 -3.72
CA LYS A 320 -2.42 26.47 -3.05
C LYS A 320 -1.63 27.74 -3.39
N ARG A 321 -0.45 27.60 -3.94
CA ARG A 321 0.39 28.71 -4.44
C ARG A 321 0.02 29.06 -5.88
#